data_4dfbb7641c53e0f6d277c5ac9958946b
#
_entry.id   4dfbb7641c53e0f6d277c5ac9958946b
#
_cell.length_a   1.000
_cell.length_b   1.000
_cell.length_c   1.000
_cell.angle_alpha   90.00
_cell.angle_beta   90.00
_cell.angle_gamma   90.00
#
_symmetry.space_group_name_H-M   'P 1'
#
loop_
_entity.id
_entity.type
_entity.pdbx_description
1 polymer ?
#
loop_
_entity_poly.entity_id
_entity_poly.type
_entity_poly.pdbx_seq_one_letter_code
_entity_poly.pdbx_strand_id
1 'polypeptide(L)'
;IIFIFDELDSVVKPYLWTERISPLINYCRRLQYASISPKIFLRSDLYKGTFNINNRNELNNRTINIEWAKDEMFAYFFKFILSHSKDEFFELMNLYEFYPKFYINKTINKIEKNGNQPLVDEYSLRHMCATFFGKYADSNNSNRYGECYDWFFNNLKNADDTISLRPFIDLIRYAVEDGKEDIIEKPILPAAYFTNSRIRVRAVERHFEDLSQEKGNTDLKVIFEYIRDKADRKFKKDRLTIEKFDALASKIIQNGKLTDVKDADEMLNLLLVNGIVREQYIRFSYGSQKCVQFALLYKYYLGLGSRQRK
;
A
#
# COMPACT_ATOMS: atom_id res chain seq x y z
N ILE A 1 1.30 -35.11 5.96
CA ILE A 1 2.50 -34.38 5.51
C ILE A 1 2.04 -33.09 4.86
N ILE A 2 2.62 -31.96 5.26
CA ILE A 2 2.38 -30.66 4.65
C ILE A 2 3.61 -30.30 3.81
N PHE A 3 3.41 -30.06 2.53
CA PHE A 3 4.43 -29.52 1.63
C PHE A 3 4.18 -28.02 1.46
N ILE A 4 5.23 -27.23 1.69
CA ILE A 4 5.19 -25.77 1.56
C ILE A 4 6.03 -25.37 0.35
N PHE A 5 5.40 -24.64 -0.59
CA PHE A 5 6.05 -23.99 -1.71
C PHE A 5 6.01 -22.48 -1.46
N ASP A 6 7.16 -21.92 -1.17
CA ASP A 6 7.33 -20.48 -0.91
C ASP A 6 8.40 -19.90 -1.82
N GLU A 7 8.49 -18.59 -1.90
CA GLU A 7 9.47 -17.84 -2.70
C GLU A 7 9.51 -18.22 -4.19
N LEU A 8 8.39 -18.67 -4.75
CA LEU A 8 8.33 -19.07 -6.16
C LEU A 8 8.65 -17.90 -7.13
N ASP A 9 8.40 -16.68 -6.71
CA ASP A 9 8.75 -15.45 -7.41
C ASP A 9 10.27 -15.21 -7.50
N SER A 10 11.05 -15.76 -6.58
CA SER A 10 12.50 -15.74 -6.65
C SER A 10 13.08 -16.75 -7.68
N VAL A 11 12.34 -17.82 -7.94
CA VAL A 11 12.79 -18.95 -8.78
C VAL A 11 12.33 -18.78 -10.23
N VAL A 12 11.12 -18.27 -10.44
CA VAL A 12 10.49 -18.16 -11.77
C VAL A 12 10.21 -16.71 -12.11
N LYS A 13 10.69 -16.26 -13.26
CA LYS A 13 10.40 -14.90 -13.74
C LYS A 13 8.90 -14.71 -14.01
N PRO A 14 8.30 -13.53 -13.73
CA PRO A 14 6.86 -13.27 -13.88
C PRO A 14 6.29 -13.67 -15.25
N TYR A 15 6.98 -13.40 -16.34
CA TYR A 15 6.51 -13.76 -17.68
C TYR A 15 6.46 -15.28 -17.96
N LEU A 16 7.16 -16.09 -17.16
CA LEU A 16 7.11 -17.56 -17.22
C LEU A 16 6.09 -18.19 -16.27
N TRP A 17 5.37 -17.39 -15.49
CA TRP A 17 4.48 -17.91 -14.45
C TRP A 17 3.36 -18.77 -15.02
N THR A 18 2.72 -18.33 -16.10
CA THR A 18 1.66 -19.13 -16.75
C THR A 18 2.19 -20.49 -17.19
N GLU A 19 3.40 -20.53 -17.72
CA GLU A 19 4.03 -21.75 -18.23
C GLU A 19 4.58 -22.66 -17.15
N ARG A 20 5.16 -22.09 -16.08
CA ARG A 20 5.91 -22.86 -15.06
C ARG A 20 5.13 -23.10 -13.77
N ILE A 21 4.40 -22.09 -13.30
CA ILE A 21 3.67 -22.16 -12.02
C ILE A 21 2.26 -22.73 -12.17
N SER A 22 1.54 -22.45 -13.27
CA SER A 22 0.22 -23.04 -13.49
C SER A 22 0.22 -24.58 -13.48
N PRO A 23 1.18 -25.28 -14.09
CA PRO A 23 1.27 -26.74 -13.97
C PRO A 23 1.47 -27.21 -12.53
N LEU A 24 2.30 -26.51 -11.72
CA LEU A 24 2.51 -26.84 -10.32
C LEU A 24 1.21 -26.69 -9.52
N ILE A 25 0.48 -25.59 -9.69
CA ILE A 25 -0.81 -25.36 -9.04
C ILE A 25 -1.83 -26.44 -9.44
N ASN A 26 -1.93 -26.75 -10.74
CA ASN A 26 -2.81 -27.79 -11.23
C ASN A 26 -2.44 -29.19 -10.70
N TYR A 27 -1.15 -29.49 -10.57
CA TYR A 27 -0.65 -30.72 -9.95
C TYR A 27 -1.02 -30.79 -8.47
N CYS A 28 -0.69 -29.78 -7.70
CA CYS A 28 -1.01 -29.70 -6.26
C CYS A 28 -2.52 -29.82 -5.99
N ARG A 29 -3.36 -29.25 -6.86
CA ARG A 29 -4.82 -29.37 -6.76
C ARG A 29 -5.31 -30.81 -6.92
N ARG A 30 -4.64 -31.61 -7.74
CA ARG A 30 -4.99 -33.03 -7.99
C ARG A 30 -4.50 -33.95 -6.88
N LEU A 31 -3.58 -33.50 -6.01
CA LEU A 31 -3.12 -34.26 -4.86
C LEU A 31 -4.24 -34.30 -3.80
N GLN A 32 -5.14 -35.28 -3.93
CA GLN A 32 -6.27 -35.48 -3.01
C GLN A 32 -6.01 -36.63 -2.04
N TYR A 33 -4.78 -36.76 -1.55
CA TYR A 33 -4.48 -37.77 -0.53
C TYR A 33 -4.76 -37.20 0.84
N ALA A 34 -5.50 -37.94 1.67
CA ALA A 34 -5.85 -37.51 3.03
C ALA A 34 -4.63 -37.18 3.92
N SER A 35 -3.46 -37.74 3.57
CA SER A 35 -2.20 -37.54 4.30
C SER A 35 -1.27 -36.48 3.70
N ILE A 36 -1.61 -35.89 2.55
CA ILE A 36 -0.76 -34.91 1.85
C ILE A 36 -1.53 -33.61 1.63
N SER A 37 -1.00 -32.51 2.15
CA SER A 37 -1.60 -31.16 1.99
C SER A 37 -0.57 -30.19 1.46
N PRO A 38 -0.54 -29.91 0.15
CA PRO A 38 0.32 -28.88 -0.41
C PRO A 38 -0.20 -27.48 -0.04
N LYS A 39 0.70 -26.59 0.33
CA LYS A 39 0.47 -25.17 0.57
C LYS A 39 1.38 -24.37 -0.34
N ILE A 40 0.80 -23.50 -1.14
CA ILE A 40 1.53 -22.66 -2.09
C ILE A 40 1.34 -21.23 -1.69
N PHE A 41 2.43 -20.54 -1.36
CA PHE A 41 2.45 -19.10 -1.11
C PHE A 41 2.76 -18.37 -2.41
N LEU A 42 1.88 -17.48 -2.80
CA LEU A 42 2.00 -16.69 -4.03
C LEU A 42 1.70 -15.22 -3.74
N ARG A 43 2.41 -14.35 -4.39
CA ARG A 43 2.05 -12.93 -4.41
C ARG A 43 0.70 -12.74 -5.13
N SER A 44 -0.17 -11.92 -4.55
CA SER A 44 -1.54 -11.71 -5.06
C SER A 44 -1.57 -11.09 -6.46
N ASP A 45 -0.63 -10.20 -6.78
CA ASP A 45 -0.46 -9.60 -8.10
C ASP A 45 -0.15 -10.66 -9.17
N LEU A 46 0.78 -11.57 -8.88
CA LEU A 46 1.15 -12.65 -9.78
C LEU A 46 0.02 -13.70 -9.90
N TYR A 47 -0.74 -13.94 -8.83
CA TYR A 47 -1.91 -14.82 -8.87
C TYR A 47 -3.08 -14.25 -9.67
N LYS A 48 -3.32 -12.94 -9.59
CA LYS A 48 -4.36 -12.25 -10.37
C LYS A 48 -4.03 -12.21 -11.86
N GLY A 49 -2.75 -12.19 -12.18
CA GLY A 49 -2.21 -12.08 -13.55
C GLY A 49 -2.53 -13.22 -14.44
N THR A 50 -2.86 -13.86 -15.18
CA THR A 50 -2.87 -14.75 -16.35
C THR A 50 -2.61 -16.23 -16.11
N PHE A 51 -3.28 -16.86 -15.16
CA PHE A 51 -3.14 -18.30 -15.06
C PHE A 51 -4.16 -19.06 -15.91
N ASN A 52 -3.70 -19.94 -16.78
CA ASN A 52 -4.51 -21.02 -17.38
C ASN A 52 -4.78 -22.11 -16.33
N ILE A 53 -5.64 -21.80 -15.38
CA ILE A 53 -6.07 -22.76 -14.35
C ILE A 53 -7.49 -23.21 -14.68
N ASN A 54 -7.64 -24.48 -14.93
CA ASN A 54 -8.96 -25.08 -15.06
C ASN A 54 -9.70 -25.01 -13.71
N ASN A 55 -11.01 -24.68 -13.75
CA ASN A 55 -11.84 -24.54 -12.54
C ASN A 55 -11.31 -23.52 -11.52
N ARG A 56 -10.99 -22.32 -11.94
CA ARG A 56 -10.51 -21.22 -11.08
C ARG A 56 -11.44 -20.95 -9.90
N ASN A 57 -12.74 -21.12 -10.05
CA ASN A 57 -13.71 -20.94 -8.96
C ASN A 57 -13.48 -21.92 -7.81
N GLU A 58 -13.15 -23.19 -8.08
CA GLU A 58 -12.82 -24.14 -7.03
C GLU A 58 -11.52 -23.76 -6.30
N LEU A 59 -10.53 -23.27 -7.04
CA LEU A 59 -9.28 -22.82 -6.45
C LEU A 59 -9.49 -21.58 -5.57
N ASN A 60 -10.32 -20.63 -6.00
CA ASN A 60 -10.65 -19.44 -5.21
C ASN A 60 -11.27 -19.80 -3.85
N ASN A 61 -12.09 -20.85 -3.80
CA ASN A 61 -12.66 -21.34 -2.54
C ASN A 61 -11.63 -21.96 -1.57
N ARG A 62 -10.43 -22.28 -2.08
CA ARG A 62 -9.30 -22.82 -1.32
C ARG A 62 -8.17 -21.81 -1.14
N THR A 63 -8.34 -20.61 -1.67
CA THR A 63 -7.36 -19.52 -1.60
C THR A 63 -7.67 -18.63 -0.41
N ILE A 64 -6.65 -18.37 0.39
CA ILE A 64 -6.71 -17.40 1.48
C ILE A 64 -5.83 -16.22 1.06
N ASN A 65 -6.44 -15.06 0.91
CA ASN A 65 -5.70 -13.83 0.68
C ASN A 65 -5.15 -13.33 2.01
N ILE A 66 -3.82 -13.11 2.03
CA ILE A 66 -3.14 -12.50 3.17
C ILE A 66 -2.87 -11.06 2.76
N GLU A 67 -3.85 -10.20 2.98
CA GLU A 67 -3.79 -8.77 2.66
C GLU A 67 -4.12 -7.99 3.94
N TRP A 68 -3.50 -6.84 4.11
CA TRP A 68 -3.81 -5.97 5.22
C TRP A 68 -5.05 -5.13 4.92
N ALA A 69 -6.06 -5.24 5.75
CA ALA A 69 -7.16 -4.30 5.76
C ALA A 69 -6.77 -3.04 6.57
N LYS A 70 -7.52 -1.96 6.38
CA LYS A 70 -7.26 -0.69 7.08
C LYS A 70 -7.32 -0.83 8.60
N ASP A 71 -8.32 -1.49 9.10
CA ASP A 71 -8.51 -1.77 10.53
C ASP A 71 -7.43 -2.71 11.08
N GLU A 72 -7.01 -3.71 10.33
CA GLU A 72 -5.91 -4.62 10.71
C GLU A 72 -4.56 -3.89 10.82
N MET A 73 -4.28 -2.96 9.91
CA MET A 73 -3.09 -2.12 9.96
C MET A 73 -2.99 -1.34 11.28
N PHE A 74 -4.09 -0.70 11.68
CA PHE A 74 -4.12 0.04 12.95
C PHE A 74 -4.15 -0.87 14.17
N ALA A 75 -4.90 -1.97 14.12
CA ALA A 75 -4.91 -2.94 15.20
C ALA A 75 -3.51 -3.52 15.44
N TYR A 76 -2.77 -3.86 14.37
CA TYR A 76 -1.38 -4.28 14.46
C TYR A 76 -0.50 -3.20 15.10
N PHE A 77 -0.60 -1.95 14.64
CA PHE A 77 0.19 -0.84 15.17
C PHE A 77 -0.02 -0.63 16.66
N PHE A 78 -1.27 -0.56 17.11
CA PHE A 78 -1.57 -0.37 18.54
C PHE A 78 -1.19 -1.60 19.37
N LYS A 79 -1.36 -2.82 18.84
CA LYS A 79 -0.88 -4.03 19.48
C LYS A 79 0.63 -4.04 19.65
N PHE A 80 1.36 -3.59 18.63
CA PHE A 80 2.81 -3.48 18.69
C PHE A 80 3.26 -2.52 19.80
N ILE A 81 2.68 -1.33 19.89
CA ILE A 81 2.98 -0.36 20.95
C ILE A 81 2.66 -0.96 22.33
N LEU A 82 1.47 -1.53 22.49
CA LEU A 82 1.06 -2.15 23.74
C LEU A 82 1.98 -3.28 24.21
N SER A 83 2.53 -4.05 23.28
CA SER A 83 3.43 -5.16 23.63
C SER A 83 4.82 -4.71 24.07
N HIS A 84 5.25 -3.49 23.70
CA HIS A 84 6.60 -2.98 23.96
C HIS A 84 6.64 -1.88 25.00
N SER A 85 5.56 -1.12 25.17
CA SER A 85 5.49 0.07 26.03
C SER A 85 4.10 0.21 26.64
N LYS A 86 3.66 -0.81 27.37
CA LYS A 86 2.28 -0.89 27.86
C LYS A 86 1.95 0.23 28.83
N ASP A 87 2.79 0.43 29.84
CA ASP A 87 2.52 1.38 30.91
C ASP A 87 2.58 2.83 30.39
N GLU A 88 3.58 3.15 29.60
CA GLU A 88 3.71 4.45 28.95
C GLU A 88 2.55 4.72 27.98
N PHE A 89 2.12 3.70 27.24
CA PHE A 89 0.96 3.83 26.34
C PHE A 89 -0.32 4.14 27.12
N PHE A 90 -0.56 3.44 28.25
CA PHE A 90 -1.71 3.72 29.10
C PHE A 90 -1.64 5.09 29.75
N GLU A 91 -0.47 5.49 30.22
CA GLU A 91 -0.24 6.82 30.79
C GLU A 91 -0.56 7.90 29.76
N LEU A 92 0.01 7.81 28.57
CA LEU A 92 -0.26 8.73 27.47
C LEU A 92 -1.74 8.77 27.07
N MET A 93 -2.39 7.60 26.92
CA MET A 93 -3.81 7.53 26.56
C MET A 93 -4.71 8.10 27.68
N ASN A 94 -4.31 8.02 28.95
CA ASN A 94 -5.03 8.60 30.06
C ASN A 94 -4.91 10.12 30.18
N LEU A 95 -3.81 10.70 29.67
CA LEU A 95 -3.60 12.16 29.63
C LEU A 95 -4.50 12.84 28.58
N TYR A 96 -5.07 12.09 27.63
CA TYR A 96 -5.83 12.65 26.54
C TYR A 96 -7.35 12.49 26.75
N GLU A 97 -7.99 13.58 27.15
CA GLU A 97 -9.41 13.63 27.51
C GLU A 97 -10.39 13.61 26.32
N PHE A 98 -9.94 13.41 25.09
CA PHE A 98 -10.77 13.52 23.89
C PHE A 98 -11.87 12.46 23.78
N TYR A 99 -11.72 11.33 24.50
CA TYR A 99 -12.71 10.25 24.51
C TYR A 99 -12.85 9.63 25.90
N PRO A 100 -14.04 9.13 26.27
CA PRO A 100 -14.22 8.48 27.56
C PRO A 100 -13.22 7.35 27.75
N LYS A 101 -12.46 7.37 28.83
CA LYS A 101 -11.49 6.35 29.24
C LYS A 101 -12.02 4.91 29.10
N PHE A 102 -13.34 4.75 29.24
CA PHE A 102 -14.05 3.49 29.08
C PHE A 102 -13.89 2.87 27.68
N TYR A 103 -13.98 3.67 26.61
CA TYR A 103 -13.85 3.14 25.23
C TYR A 103 -12.41 2.76 24.90
N ILE A 104 -11.45 3.53 25.37
CA ILE A 104 -10.02 3.23 25.16
C ILE A 104 -9.68 1.92 25.87
N ASN A 105 -10.01 1.78 27.14
CA ASN A 105 -9.75 0.57 27.91
C ASN A 105 -10.47 -0.65 27.34
N LYS A 106 -11.71 -0.51 26.84
CA LYS A 106 -12.45 -1.59 26.18
C LYS A 106 -11.76 -2.04 24.89
N THR A 107 -11.25 -1.11 24.11
CA THR A 107 -10.53 -1.39 22.85
C THR A 107 -9.21 -2.08 23.12
N ILE A 108 -8.45 -1.59 24.07
CA ILE A 108 -7.17 -2.19 24.49
C ILE A 108 -7.40 -3.61 25.00
N ASN A 109 -8.37 -3.82 25.87
CA ASN A 109 -8.74 -5.16 26.36
C ASN A 109 -9.14 -6.11 25.23
N LYS A 110 -9.81 -5.62 24.18
CA LYS A 110 -10.13 -6.43 22.98
C LYS A 110 -8.86 -6.79 22.20
N ILE A 111 -7.98 -5.84 21.97
CA ILE A 111 -6.70 -6.06 21.27
C ILE A 111 -5.86 -7.12 22.01
N GLU A 112 -5.76 -7.03 23.34
CA GLU A 112 -5.04 -7.99 24.16
C GLU A 112 -5.66 -9.40 24.15
N LYS A 113 -6.98 -9.50 24.20
CA LYS A 113 -7.69 -10.79 24.33
C LYS A 113 -7.83 -11.56 23.02
N ASN A 114 -7.86 -10.89 21.90
CA ASN A 114 -8.15 -11.55 20.61
C ASN A 114 -6.94 -12.25 19.98
N GLY A 115 -5.82 -12.36 20.70
CA GLY A 115 -4.64 -13.09 20.23
C GLY A 115 -4.15 -12.61 18.86
N ASN A 116 -4.24 -13.48 17.84
CA ASN A 116 -3.77 -13.17 16.49
C ASN A 116 -4.86 -12.62 15.55
N GLN A 117 -6.11 -12.45 16.03
CA GLN A 117 -7.19 -11.90 15.23
C GLN A 117 -7.59 -10.51 15.73
N PRO A 118 -7.40 -9.46 14.95
CA PRO A 118 -7.81 -8.10 15.30
C PRO A 118 -9.30 -7.92 15.05
N LEU A 119 -10.15 -8.45 15.90
CA LEU A 119 -11.57 -8.12 15.93
C LEU A 119 -11.79 -6.84 16.75
N VAL A 120 -11.18 -5.77 16.31
CA VAL A 120 -11.40 -4.43 16.88
C VAL A 120 -12.31 -3.69 15.94
N ASP A 121 -13.42 -3.16 16.46
CA ASP A 121 -14.36 -2.41 15.65
C ASP A 121 -13.73 -1.09 15.14
N GLU A 122 -14.10 -0.69 13.94
CA GLU A 122 -13.58 0.52 13.27
C GLU A 122 -13.79 1.79 14.13
N TYR A 123 -14.89 1.87 14.84
CA TYR A 123 -15.18 3.01 15.71
C TYR A 123 -14.12 3.18 16.80
N SER A 124 -13.77 2.11 17.48
CA SER A 124 -12.74 2.13 18.52
C SER A 124 -11.35 2.49 17.96
N LEU A 125 -11.01 1.96 16.77
CA LEU A 125 -9.74 2.29 16.12
C LEU A 125 -9.68 3.75 15.66
N ARG A 126 -10.79 4.31 15.15
CA ARG A 126 -10.86 5.74 14.82
C ARG A 126 -10.60 6.62 16.03
N HIS A 127 -11.13 6.25 17.19
CA HIS A 127 -10.90 6.98 18.42
C HIS A 127 -9.44 6.91 18.90
N MET A 128 -8.84 5.73 18.85
CA MET A 128 -7.42 5.55 19.18
C MET A 128 -6.53 6.35 18.22
N CYS A 129 -6.82 6.30 16.91
CA CYS A 129 -6.12 7.11 15.92
C CYS A 129 -6.27 8.60 16.19
N ALA A 130 -7.46 9.07 16.53
CA ALA A 130 -7.69 10.48 16.83
C ALA A 130 -6.94 10.95 18.09
N THR A 131 -6.82 10.07 19.09
CA THR A 131 -6.03 10.35 20.31
C THR A 131 -4.54 10.40 19.99
N PHE A 132 -4.05 9.48 19.17
CA PHE A 132 -2.62 9.34 18.89
C PHE A 132 -2.13 10.37 17.86
N PHE A 133 -2.88 10.56 16.75
CA PHE A 133 -2.48 11.37 15.60
C PHE A 133 -3.22 12.70 15.46
N GLY A 134 -4.27 12.93 16.27
CA GLY A 134 -5.25 13.96 16.07
C GLY A 134 -6.43 13.49 15.20
N LYS A 135 -7.55 14.17 15.31
CA LYS A 135 -8.76 13.80 14.56
C LYS A 135 -8.56 13.96 13.04
N TYR A 136 -7.98 15.08 12.64
CA TYR A 136 -7.84 15.43 11.22
C TYR A 136 -6.37 15.46 10.80
N ALA A 137 -6.11 15.05 9.57
CA ALA A 137 -4.78 15.04 8.96
C ALA A 137 -4.37 16.44 8.42
N ASP A 138 -4.60 17.46 9.23
CA ASP A 138 -4.26 18.86 8.93
C ASP A 138 -3.61 19.48 10.16
N SER A 139 -2.50 20.22 9.97
CA SER A 139 -1.81 20.95 11.04
C SER A 139 -2.72 21.95 11.78
N ASN A 140 -3.74 22.48 11.13
CA ASN A 140 -4.72 23.39 11.70
C ASN A 140 -5.95 22.67 12.30
N ASN A 141 -5.88 21.34 12.43
CA ASN A 141 -7.00 20.50 12.88
C ASN A 141 -8.31 20.74 12.11
N SER A 142 -8.21 21.09 10.82
CA SER A 142 -9.34 21.28 9.92
C SER A 142 -9.65 20.01 9.15
N ASN A 143 -10.90 19.83 8.74
CA ASN A 143 -11.33 18.65 7.96
C ASN A 143 -10.91 18.71 6.48
N ARG A 144 -9.92 19.50 6.13
CA ARG A 144 -9.48 19.69 4.73
C ARG A 144 -8.95 18.42 4.09
N TYR A 145 -8.23 17.60 4.85
CA TYR A 145 -7.60 16.35 4.37
C TYR A 145 -8.29 15.10 4.90
N GLY A 146 -9.41 15.25 5.63
CA GLY A 146 -10.14 14.14 6.23
C GLY A 146 -9.57 13.69 7.59
N GLU A 147 -10.18 12.68 8.17
CA GLU A 147 -9.73 12.08 9.43
C GLU A 147 -8.41 11.33 9.24
N CYS A 148 -7.54 11.34 10.26
CA CYS A 148 -6.25 10.64 10.22
C CYS A 148 -6.40 9.16 9.88
N TYR A 149 -7.40 8.49 10.45
CA TYR A 149 -7.69 7.10 10.19
C TYR A 149 -7.88 6.78 8.69
N ASP A 150 -8.64 7.60 7.97
CA ASP A 150 -8.84 7.42 6.53
C ASP A 150 -7.67 7.96 5.72
N TRP A 151 -7.03 9.01 6.21
CA TRP A 151 -5.91 9.64 5.53
C TRP A 151 -4.72 8.70 5.36
N PHE A 152 -4.31 8.00 6.42
CA PHE A 152 -3.21 7.04 6.35
C PHE A 152 -3.47 5.99 5.28
N PHE A 153 -4.63 5.32 5.34
CA PHE A 153 -4.97 4.31 4.35
C PHE A 153 -4.99 4.89 2.92
N ASN A 154 -5.69 5.99 2.70
CA ASN A 154 -5.83 6.58 1.37
C ASN A 154 -4.52 7.08 0.77
N ASN A 155 -3.55 7.48 1.60
CA ASN A 155 -2.27 8.00 1.15
C ASN A 155 -1.16 6.95 1.07
N LEU A 156 -1.33 5.77 1.67
CA LEU A 156 -0.32 4.73 1.74
C LEU A 156 -0.69 3.45 0.98
N LYS A 157 -1.93 3.32 0.50
CA LYS A 157 -2.34 2.18 -0.30
C LYS A 157 -1.83 2.28 -1.73
N ASN A 158 -1.62 1.12 -2.32
CA ASN A 158 -1.38 0.94 -3.74
C ASN A 158 -2.61 1.33 -4.58
N ALA A 159 -2.46 1.38 -5.88
CA ALA A 159 -3.54 1.73 -6.79
C ALA A 159 -4.63 0.66 -6.89
N ASP A 160 -4.35 -0.58 -6.54
CA ASP A 160 -5.28 -1.71 -6.44
C ASP A 160 -5.97 -1.82 -5.07
N ASP A 161 -5.84 -0.79 -4.23
CA ASP A 161 -6.38 -0.69 -2.87
C ASP A 161 -5.72 -1.63 -1.84
N THR A 162 -4.66 -2.36 -2.20
CA THR A 162 -3.84 -3.10 -1.23
C THR A 162 -2.95 -2.17 -0.42
N ILE A 163 -2.55 -2.58 0.78
CA ILE A 163 -1.65 -1.81 1.63
C ILE A 163 -0.49 -2.68 2.12
N SER A 164 0.71 -2.09 2.14
CA SER A 164 1.89 -2.64 2.81
C SER A 164 2.10 -1.93 4.15
N LEU A 165 2.43 -2.68 5.19
CA LEU A 165 2.75 -2.09 6.50
C LEU A 165 4.03 -1.28 6.49
N ARG A 166 5.00 -1.60 5.64
CA ARG A 166 6.31 -0.94 5.64
C ARG A 166 6.23 0.58 5.45
N PRO A 167 5.56 1.12 4.39
CA PRO A 167 5.42 2.57 4.25
C PRO A 167 4.72 3.24 5.44
N PHE A 168 3.77 2.56 6.07
CA PHE A 168 3.08 3.08 7.25
C PHE A 168 4.01 3.16 8.46
N ILE A 169 4.73 2.10 8.78
CA ILE A 169 5.68 2.07 9.90
C ILE A 169 6.83 3.05 9.67
N ASP A 170 7.38 3.09 8.46
CA ASP A 170 8.46 4.01 8.11
C ASP A 170 8.00 5.47 8.18
N LEU A 171 6.77 5.78 7.75
CA LEU A 171 6.20 7.12 7.87
C LEU A 171 6.12 7.57 9.33
N ILE A 172 5.61 6.72 10.20
CA ILE A 172 5.52 7.03 11.65
C ILE A 172 6.91 7.18 12.24
N ARG A 173 7.83 6.25 11.95
CA ARG A 173 9.20 6.30 12.44
C ARG A 173 9.89 7.61 12.07
N TYR A 174 9.85 8.00 10.80
CA TYR A 174 10.47 9.24 10.34
C TYR A 174 9.78 10.50 10.87
N ALA A 175 8.45 10.44 11.04
CA ALA A 175 7.72 11.54 11.66
C ALA A 175 8.10 11.73 13.13
N VAL A 176 8.31 10.64 13.87
CA VAL A 176 8.79 10.68 15.26
C VAL A 176 10.24 11.18 15.33
N GLU A 177 11.10 10.72 14.42
CA GLU A 177 12.50 11.17 14.35
C GLU A 177 12.62 12.66 14.09
N ASP A 178 11.77 13.21 13.20
CA ASP A 178 11.76 14.64 12.83
C ASP A 178 11.17 15.51 13.96
N GLY A 179 10.25 14.93 14.77
CA GLY A 179 9.53 15.64 15.83
C GLY A 179 10.10 15.47 17.23
N LYS A 180 11.25 14.82 17.42
CA LYS A 180 11.78 14.44 18.74
C LYS A 180 11.94 15.57 19.75
N GLU A 181 12.14 16.80 19.32
CA GLU A 181 12.34 17.95 20.20
C GLU A 181 11.01 18.61 20.62
N ASP A 182 9.92 18.39 19.87
CA ASP A 182 8.67 19.13 20.01
C ASP A 182 7.49 18.28 20.55
N ILE A 183 7.69 16.98 20.80
CA ILE A 183 6.61 16.05 21.17
C ILE A 183 6.27 16.18 22.67
N ILE A 184 5.82 17.33 23.08
CA ILE A 184 5.28 17.55 24.44
C ILE A 184 3.78 17.87 24.39
N GLU A 185 3.23 18.20 23.21
CA GLU A 185 1.85 18.64 23.03
C GLU A 185 0.95 17.58 22.38
N LYS A 186 -0.33 17.68 22.68
CA LYS A 186 -1.40 16.80 22.13
C LYS A 186 -1.72 17.15 20.66
N PRO A 187 -1.87 16.19 19.75
CA PRO A 187 -1.77 14.74 19.92
C PRO A 187 -0.34 14.22 19.99
N ILE A 188 -0.15 12.92 20.32
CA ILE A 188 1.18 12.29 20.49
C ILE A 188 2.05 12.48 19.24
N LEU A 189 1.49 12.30 18.06
CA LEU A 189 2.15 12.57 16.78
C LEU A 189 1.28 13.47 15.90
N PRO A 190 1.45 14.80 15.98
CA PRO A 190 0.66 15.76 15.21
C PRO A 190 0.76 15.57 13.68
N ALA A 191 -0.33 15.93 12.99
CA ALA A 191 -0.42 15.82 11.54
C ALA A 191 0.69 16.56 10.77
N ALA A 192 1.20 17.65 11.32
CA ALA A 192 2.30 18.42 10.73
C ALA A 192 3.54 17.57 10.39
N TYR A 193 3.84 16.55 11.20
CA TYR A 193 5.00 15.68 10.99
C TYR A 193 4.75 14.64 9.89
N PHE A 194 3.70 13.82 10.00
CA PHE A 194 3.49 12.72 9.04
C PHE A 194 2.88 13.17 7.70
N THR A 195 2.26 14.34 7.63
CA THR A 195 1.78 14.91 6.35
C THR A 195 2.86 15.65 5.57
N ASN A 196 4.01 15.91 6.18
CA ASN A 196 5.14 16.58 5.57
C ASN A 196 5.62 15.79 4.32
N SER A 197 5.78 16.50 3.20
CA SER A 197 6.18 15.89 1.93
C SER A 197 7.54 15.20 2.00
N ARG A 198 8.52 15.77 2.72
CA ARG A 198 9.86 15.19 2.90
C ARG A 198 9.79 13.85 3.64
N ILE A 199 9.00 13.79 4.72
CA ILE A 199 8.82 12.56 5.50
C ILE A 199 8.13 11.49 4.65
N ARG A 200 7.11 11.88 3.87
CA ARG A 200 6.41 10.97 2.94
C ARG A 200 7.32 10.41 1.85
N VAL A 201 8.23 11.20 1.31
CA VAL A 201 9.24 10.73 0.35
C VAL A 201 10.11 9.66 0.99
N ARG A 202 10.69 9.93 2.17
CA ARG A 202 11.55 8.98 2.89
C ARG A 202 10.84 7.67 3.23
N ALA A 203 9.57 7.74 3.62
CA ALA A 203 8.78 6.55 3.97
C ALA A 203 8.52 5.61 2.78
N VAL A 204 8.48 6.15 1.57
CA VAL A 204 8.23 5.38 0.34
C VAL A 204 9.51 4.88 -0.32
N GLU A 205 10.61 5.60 -0.12
CA GLU A 205 11.89 5.34 -0.80
C GLU A 205 12.36 3.89 -0.62
N ARG A 206 12.45 3.42 0.62
CA ARG A 206 12.87 2.05 0.90
C ARG A 206 11.90 0.99 0.35
N HIS A 207 10.60 1.25 0.45
CA HIS A 207 9.60 0.35 -0.12
C HIS A 207 9.74 0.24 -1.64
N PHE A 208 9.98 1.37 -2.30
CA PHE A 208 10.20 1.40 -3.74
C PHE A 208 11.54 0.76 -4.15
N GLU A 209 12.60 0.96 -3.37
CA GLU A 209 13.89 0.31 -3.61
C GLU A 209 13.75 -1.21 -3.61
N ASP A 210 13.09 -1.78 -2.60
CA ASP A 210 12.85 -3.22 -2.54
C ASP A 210 12.01 -3.69 -3.74
N LEU A 211 10.91 -2.98 -4.05
CA LEU A 211 10.06 -3.30 -5.19
C LEU A 211 10.83 -3.28 -6.53
N SER A 212 11.70 -2.30 -6.72
CA SER A 212 12.48 -2.14 -7.95
C SER A 212 13.60 -3.17 -8.11
N GLN A 213 14.03 -3.82 -7.02
CA GLN A 213 15.04 -4.89 -7.05
C GLN A 213 14.44 -6.27 -7.33
N GLU A 214 13.13 -6.42 -7.27
CA GLU A 214 12.48 -7.68 -7.60
C GLU A 214 12.67 -8.04 -9.08
N LYS A 215 12.76 -9.34 -9.35
CA LYS A 215 12.90 -9.83 -10.72
C LYS A 215 11.75 -9.37 -11.61
N GLY A 216 12.06 -8.74 -12.73
CA GLY A 216 11.08 -8.19 -13.68
C GLY A 216 10.68 -6.74 -13.40
N ASN A 217 11.15 -6.15 -12.29
CA ASN A 217 10.85 -4.78 -11.89
C ASN A 217 12.03 -3.79 -12.10
N THR A 218 13.12 -4.25 -12.69
CA THR A 218 14.34 -3.43 -12.88
C THR A 218 14.09 -2.13 -13.63
N ASP A 219 13.15 -2.16 -14.59
CA ASP A 219 12.78 -0.97 -15.37
C ASP A 219 12.00 0.07 -14.56
N LEU A 220 11.39 -0.31 -13.43
CA LEU A 220 10.67 0.63 -12.56
C LEU A 220 11.57 1.76 -12.08
N LYS A 221 12.83 1.46 -11.77
CA LYS A 221 13.79 2.49 -11.32
C LYS A 221 14.01 3.55 -12.39
N VAL A 222 14.23 3.12 -13.62
CA VAL A 222 14.44 4.02 -14.77
C VAL A 222 13.21 4.86 -15.06
N ILE A 223 12.02 4.22 -15.01
CA ILE A 223 10.73 4.88 -15.21
C ILE A 223 10.50 5.96 -14.14
N PHE A 224 10.70 5.62 -12.86
CA PHE A 224 10.49 6.54 -11.74
C PHE A 224 11.48 7.72 -11.76
N GLU A 225 12.76 7.44 -12.00
CA GLU A 225 13.79 8.50 -12.13
C GLU A 225 13.46 9.45 -13.29
N TYR A 226 13.00 8.91 -14.42
CA TYR A 226 12.58 9.76 -15.54
C TYR A 226 11.39 10.64 -15.18
N ILE A 227 10.33 10.07 -14.58
CA ILE A 227 9.14 10.83 -14.18
C ILE A 227 9.52 11.90 -13.16
N ARG A 228 10.31 11.56 -12.15
CA ARG A 228 10.74 12.47 -11.09
C ARG A 228 11.60 13.61 -11.60
N ASP A 229 12.62 13.30 -12.39
CA ASP A 229 13.72 14.21 -12.64
C ASP A 229 13.65 14.86 -14.04
N LYS A 230 13.12 14.15 -15.05
CA LYS A 230 13.20 14.57 -16.46
C LYS A 230 11.86 14.88 -17.12
N ALA A 231 10.73 14.35 -16.57
CA ALA A 231 9.44 14.53 -17.22
C ALA A 231 8.97 15.99 -17.19
N ASP A 232 8.40 16.44 -18.31
CA ASP A 232 7.78 17.75 -18.42
C ASP A 232 6.64 17.92 -17.38
N ARG A 233 6.43 19.15 -16.91
CA ARG A 233 5.37 19.49 -15.94
C ARG A 233 3.97 19.03 -16.37
N LYS A 234 3.69 18.92 -17.67
CA LYS A 234 2.41 18.45 -18.20
C LYS A 234 2.14 16.97 -17.90
N PHE A 235 3.20 16.15 -17.69
CA PHE A 235 3.14 14.75 -17.35
C PHE A 235 3.22 14.50 -15.83
N LYS A 236 3.70 15.47 -15.05
CA LYS A 236 3.77 15.39 -13.58
C LYS A 236 2.41 15.63 -12.94
N LYS A 237 1.45 14.79 -13.25
CA LYS A 237 0.09 14.79 -12.71
C LYS A 237 -0.23 13.42 -12.13
N ASP A 238 -1.00 13.40 -11.04
CA ASP A 238 -1.48 12.16 -10.42
C ASP A 238 -2.46 11.38 -11.33
N ARG A 239 -2.99 12.04 -12.37
CA ARG A 239 -3.86 11.42 -13.39
C ARG A 239 -3.46 11.90 -14.77
N LEU A 240 -3.32 10.95 -15.68
CA LEU A 240 -3.04 11.19 -17.09
C LEU A 240 -4.14 10.55 -17.94
N THR A 241 -4.56 11.22 -19.00
CA THR A 241 -5.35 10.54 -20.05
C THR A 241 -4.47 9.50 -20.72
N ILE A 242 -5.06 8.50 -21.38
CA ILE A 242 -4.30 7.45 -22.07
C ILE A 242 -3.31 8.07 -23.05
N GLU A 243 -3.73 9.04 -23.87
CA GLU A 243 -2.85 9.69 -24.87
C GLU A 243 -1.65 10.40 -24.21
N LYS A 244 -1.85 10.97 -23.00
CA LYS A 244 -0.75 11.59 -22.26
C LYS A 244 0.17 10.58 -21.62
N PHE A 245 -0.39 9.46 -21.17
CA PHE A 245 0.41 8.36 -20.65
C PHE A 245 1.27 7.74 -21.76
N ASP A 246 0.70 7.48 -22.92
CA ASP A 246 1.41 6.93 -24.09
C ASP A 246 2.53 7.87 -24.56
N ALA A 247 2.25 9.19 -24.57
CA ALA A 247 3.27 10.19 -24.90
C ALA A 247 4.39 10.25 -23.84
N LEU A 248 4.09 10.04 -22.56
CA LEU A 248 5.08 9.92 -21.49
C LEU A 248 5.90 8.63 -21.66
N ALA A 249 5.23 7.50 -21.86
CA ALA A 249 5.87 6.20 -22.06
C ALA A 249 6.81 6.21 -23.26
N SER A 250 6.38 6.76 -24.40
CA SER A 250 7.22 6.91 -25.59
C SER A 250 8.49 7.71 -25.31
N LYS A 251 8.38 8.78 -24.52
CA LYS A 251 9.57 9.57 -24.12
C LYS A 251 10.49 8.80 -23.20
N ILE A 252 9.97 8.01 -22.27
CA ILE A 252 10.76 7.19 -21.36
C ILE A 252 11.50 6.11 -22.16
N ILE A 253 10.82 5.43 -23.08
CA ILE A 253 11.39 4.38 -23.94
C ILE A 253 12.51 4.95 -24.82
N GLN A 254 12.30 6.11 -25.42
CA GLN A 254 13.30 6.75 -26.28
C GLN A 254 14.55 7.25 -25.53
N ASN A 255 14.40 7.68 -24.29
CA ASN A 255 15.47 8.30 -23.51
C ASN A 255 15.98 7.46 -22.34
N GLY A 256 15.26 6.37 -21.99
CA GLY A 256 15.60 5.43 -20.93
C GLY A 256 16.34 4.21 -21.47
N LYS A 257 17.20 3.63 -20.65
CA LYS A 257 17.81 2.33 -20.93
C LYS A 257 16.93 1.24 -20.29
N LEU A 258 15.73 1.03 -20.86
CA LEU A 258 14.82 -0.03 -20.40
C LEU A 258 15.32 -1.39 -20.90
N THR A 259 15.13 -2.42 -20.10
CA THR A 259 15.61 -3.77 -20.38
C THR A 259 14.47 -4.65 -20.93
N ASP A 260 13.33 -4.59 -20.28
CA ASP A 260 12.21 -5.51 -20.54
C ASP A 260 11.02 -4.79 -21.20
N VAL A 261 10.80 -3.51 -20.90
CA VAL A 261 9.69 -2.69 -21.43
C VAL A 261 10.04 -2.10 -22.80
N LYS A 262 9.22 -2.42 -23.82
CA LYS A 262 9.44 -2.00 -25.22
C LYS A 262 8.44 -0.98 -25.72
N ASP A 263 7.23 -0.98 -25.17
CA ASP A 263 6.13 -0.11 -25.58
C ASP A 263 5.31 0.41 -24.38
N ALA A 264 4.30 1.25 -24.69
CA ALA A 264 3.46 1.88 -23.68
C ALA A 264 2.56 0.88 -22.96
N ASP A 265 2.12 -0.17 -23.64
CA ASP A 265 1.23 -1.18 -23.06
C ASP A 265 2.00 -2.07 -22.07
N GLU A 266 3.21 -2.47 -22.42
CA GLU A 266 4.11 -3.19 -21.50
C GLU A 266 4.46 -2.33 -20.28
N MET A 267 4.73 -1.03 -20.46
CA MET A 267 4.96 -0.10 -19.35
C MET A 267 3.71 0.02 -18.46
N LEU A 268 2.54 0.19 -19.05
CA LEU A 268 1.28 0.27 -18.30
C LEU A 268 1.05 -1.01 -17.51
N ASN A 269 1.24 -2.17 -18.13
CA ASN A 269 1.08 -3.45 -17.47
C ASN A 269 2.06 -3.62 -16.30
N LEU A 270 3.33 -3.26 -16.45
CA LEU A 270 4.31 -3.28 -15.37
C LEU A 270 3.88 -2.42 -14.19
N LEU A 271 3.36 -1.21 -14.44
CA LEU A 271 2.88 -0.30 -13.40
C LEU A 271 1.58 -0.79 -12.74
N LEU A 272 0.67 -1.42 -13.51
CA LEU A 272 -0.59 -2.01 -13.01
C LEU A 272 -0.33 -3.20 -12.10
N VAL A 273 0.50 -4.15 -12.54
CA VAL A 273 0.83 -5.37 -11.78
C VAL A 273 1.47 -5.04 -10.44
N ASN A 274 2.28 -3.98 -10.40
CA ASN A 274 2.93 -3.53 -9.16
C ASN A 274 2.07 -2.57 -8.33
N GLY A 275 0.79 -2.37 -8.66
CA GLY A 275 -0.11 -1.49 -7.91
C GLY A 275 0.31 -0.01 -7.89
N ILE A 276 1.16 0.41 -8.82
CA ILE A 276 1.65 1.79 -8.91
C ILE A 276 0.61 2.69 -9.54
N VAL A 277 -0.11 2.17 -10.53
CA VAL A 277 -1.19 2.87 -11.20
C VAL A 277 -2.44 2.00 -11.27
N ARG A 278 -3.57 2.65 -11.53
CA ARG A 278 -4.82 1.98 -11.93
C ARG A 278 -5.43 2.68 -13.12
N GLU A 279 -6.18 1.94 -13.90
CA GLU A 279 -7.04 2.49 -14.93
C GLU A 279 -8.40 2.87 -14.31
N GLN A 280 -8.92 4.02 -14.68
CA GLN A 280 -10.25 4.45 -14.25
C GLN A 280 -10.90 5.32 -15.32
N TYR A 281 -12.24 5.33 -15.32
CA TYR A 281 -13.03 6.25 -16.13
C TYR A 281 -13.38 7.49 -15.33
N ILE A 282 -13.07 8.65 -15.88
CA ILE A 282 -13.41 9.94 -15.28
C ILE A 282 -14.52 10.56 -16.12
N ARG A 283 -15.61 10.97 -15.45
CA ARG A 283 -16.72 11.63 -16.06
C ARG A 283 -16.41 13.11 -16.23
N PHE A 284 -16.52 13.61 -17.44
CA PHE A 284 -16.43 15.01 -17.80
C PHE A 284 -17.79 15.47 -18.32
N SER A 285 -18.01 16.79 -18.45
CA SER A 285 -19.24 17.35 -19.04
C SER A 285 -19.52 16.88 -20.47
N TYR A 286 -18.49 16.46 -21.18
CA TYR A 286 -18.53 15.97 -22.57
C TYR A 286 -18.40 14.43 -22.71
N GLY A 287 -18.47 13.68 -21.62
CA GLY A 287 -18.38 12.20 -21.64
C GLY A 287 -17.44 11.61 -20.61
N SER A 288 -17.25 10.29 -20.66
CA SER A 288 -16.29 9.56 -19.83
C SER A 288 -15.00 9.31 -20.58
N GLN A 289 -13.88 9.60 -19.96
CA GLN A 289 -12.55 9.34 -20.55
C GLN A 289 -11.77 8.37 -19.66
N LYS A 290 -11.12 7.38 -20.29
CA LYS A 290 -10.21 6.46 -19.60
C LYS A 290 -8.91 7.19 -19.24
N CYS A 291 -8.46 7.01 -18.01
CA CYS A 291 -7.28 7.65 -17.46
C CYS A 291 -6.45 6.65 -16.66
N VAL A 292 -5.14 6.89 -16.63
CA VAL A 292 -4.18 6.22 -15.73
C VAL A 292 -4.03 7.10 -14.49
N GLN A 293 -4.27 6.54 -13.31
CA GLN A 293 -4.11 7.22 -12.03
C GLN A 293 -3.00 6.57 -11.22
N PHE A 294 -2.02 7.37 -10.81
CA PHE A 294 -0.98 6.95 -9.86
C PHE A 294 -1.54 6.82 -8.44
N ALA A 295 -1.07 5.82 -7.70
CA ALA A 295 -1.34 5.71 -6.27
C ALA A 295 -0.81 6.94 -5.53
N LEU A 296 -1.57 7.41 -4.52
CA LEU A 296 -1.15 8.55 -3.71
C LEU A 296 0.12 8.27 -2.90
N LEU A 297 0.41 6.99 -2.65
CA LEU A 297 1.65 6.51 -2.05
C LEU A 297 2.88 7.09 -2.77
N TYR A 298 2.92 7.01 -4.11
CA TYR A 298 4.08 7.45 -4.91
C TYR A 298 4.04 8.94 -5.31
N LYS A 299 2.96 9.64 -5.00
CA LYS A 299 2.74 11.01 -5.47
C LYS A 299 3.89 11.97 -5.17
N TYR A 300 4.33 12.00 -3.92
CA TYR A 300 5.41 12.91 -3.50
C TYR A 300 6.77 12.42 -3.94
N TYR A 301 6.98 11.12 -3.93
CA TYR A 301 8.22 10.51 -4.40
C TYR A 301 8.48 10.78 -5.89
N LEU A 302 7.42 10.77 -6.70
CA LEU A 302 7.47 11.10 -8.13
C LEU A 302 7.33 12.61 -8.44
N GLY A 303 7.11 13.45 -7.44
CA GLY A 303 6.88 14.89 -7.63
C GLY A 303 5.60 15.21 -8.41
N LEU A 304 4.54 14.40 -8.26
CA LEU A 304 3.28 14.58 -8.99
C LEU A 304 2.42 15.68 -8.35
N GLY A 305 1.93 16.61 -9.18
CA GLY A 305 0.94 17.60 -8.78
C GLY A 305 -0.48 17.06 -8.84
N SER A 306 -1.34 17.49 -7.92
CA SER A 306 -2.79 17.28 -8.03
C SER A 306 -3.40 18.19 -9.09
N ARG A 307 -4.43 17.73 -9.80
CA ARG A 307 -5.32 18.67 -10.49
C ARG A 307 -5.99 19.55 -9.44
N GLN A 308 -5.75 20.86 -9.48
CA GLN A 308 -6.65 21.77 -8.78
C GLN A 308 -8.07 21.54 -9.34
N ARG A 309 -9.02 21.17 -8.49
CA ARG A 309 -10.45 21.26 -8.83
C ARG A 309 -10.71 22.76 -9.06
N LYS A 310 -10.93 23.13 -10.32
CA LYS A 310 -11.56 24.40 -10.65
C LYS A 310 -13.02 24.30 -10.31
#